data_9b1b713b2398fefc605811f49cc4cd12
#
_entry.id   9b1b713b2398fefc605811f49cc4cd12
#
_cell.length_a   1.000
_cell.length_b   1.000
_cell.length_c   1.000
_cell.angle_alpha   90.00
_cell.angle_beta   90.00
_cell.angle_gamma   90.00
#
_symmetry.space_group_name_H-M   'P 1'
#
loop_
_entity.id
_entity.type
_entity.pdbx_description
1 polymer ?
#
loop_
_entity_poly.entity_id
_entity_poly.type
_entity_poly.pdbx_seq_one_letter_code
_entity_poly.pdbx_strand_id
1 'polypeptide(L)'
;MKTSILIALIEKTSLIVVLFLLITKLKIFKQIFQKEEYSFNDLVCIALVFTFLAIFGTYSGINYMGSIVNTRIISIVSGGILFGPMVGITAGVFSGIHRYFMDIGGITSVPCLLSSILAGVLSGFLYKRIPKQHRVMYGILVGMISESFTILLIYLISYPHSLAIQIIGGIYLPLIVGQIGIGFVISIVEGIEKDKKDIEARNKAEIKALQRQINPHFLFNSLNTIASFIRFSPDKARELIINLSTYLRYNLEYSDNLIDINKEIEQVKSFVEIEKARFGELLTVSYDIEDVNIKIPSLIIQPLVENAIIHGIL
;
A
#
# COMPACT_ATOMS: atom_id res chain seq x y z
N MET A 1 -13.58 15.95 -37.42
CA MET A 1 -13.51 16.92 -36.31
C MET A 1 -13.85 16.30 -34.93
N LYS A 2 -14.99 15.60 -34.72
CA LYS A 2 -15.31 14.95 -33.41
C LYS A 2 -14.30 13.87 -32.99
N THR A 3 -13.85 13.05 -33.93
CA THR A 3 -12.82 12.02 -33.69
C THR A 3 -11.47 12.61 -33.31
N SER A 4 -11.07 13.74 -33.90
CA SER A 4 -9.80 14.40 -33.52
C SER A 4 -9.81 14.98 -32.11
N ILE A 5 -10.96 15.53 -31.66
CA ILE A 5 -11.12 16.00 -30.25
C ILE A 5 -11.07 14.84 -29.29
N LEU A 6 -11.73 13.72 -29.61
CA LEU A 6 -11.71 12.52 -28.77
C LEU A 6 -10.27 12.00 -28.61
N ILE A 7 -9.52 11.84 -29.70
CA ILE A 7 -8.12 11.38 -29.63
C ILE A 7 -7.27 12.34 -28.80
N ALA A 8 -7.41 13.64 -29.04
CA ALA A 8 -6.65 14.64 -28.30
C ALA A 8 -7.01 14.66 -26.80
N LEU A 9 -8.28 14.45 -26.41
CA LEU A 9 -8.66 14.34 -24.99
C LEU A 9 -8.15 13.04 -24.35
N ILE A 10 -8.13 11.92 -25.07
CA ILE A 10 -7.52 10.68 -24.60
C ILE A 10 -6.02 10.89 -24.34
N GLU A 11 -5.31 11.56 -25.25
CA GLU A 11 -3.90 11.93 -25.09
C GLU A 11 -3.69 12.78 -23.82
N LYS A 12 -4.51 13.81 -23.59
CA LYS A 12 -4.40 14.67 -22.40
C LYS A 12 -4.77 13.94 -21.12
N THR A 13 -5.76 13.06 -21.17
CA THR A 13 -6.11 12.17 -20.04
C THR A 13 -4.93 11.26 -19.70
N SER A 14 -4.33 10.62 -20.70
CA SER A 14 -3.15 9.76 -20.51
C SER A 14 -1.97 10.53 -19.91
N LEU A 15 -1.76 11.78 -20.36
CA LEU A 15 -0.71 12.63 -19.81
C LEU A 15 -0.91 12.94 -18.33
N ILE A 16 -2.15 13.22 -17.88
CA ILE A 16 -2.46 13.43 -16.46
C ILE A 16 -2.19 12.14 -15.66
N VAL A 17 -2.62 10.98 -16.16
CA VAL A 17 -2.40 9.69 -15.50
C VAL A 17 -0.91 9.39 -15.37
N VAL A 18 -0.12 9.59 -16.43
CA VAL A 18 1.34 9.40 -16.42
C VAL A 18 2.01 10.37 -15.45
N LEU A 19 1.63 11.65 -15.48
CA LEU A 19 2.17 12.65 -14.55
C LEU A 19 1.86 12.28 -13.10
N PHE A 20 0.65 11.83 -12.81
CA PHE A 20 0.26 11.34 -11.49
C PHE A 20 1.09 10.12 -11.08
N LEU A 21 1.28 9.14 -11.98
CA LEU A 21 2.17 7.99 -11.75
C LEU A 21 3.60 8.42 -11.39
N LEU A 22 4.16 9.39 -12.09
CA LEU A 22 5.49 9.91 -11.78
C LEU A 22 5.54 10.56 -10.40
N ILE A 23 4.52 11.35 -10.04
CA ILE A 23 4.41 11.96 -8.71
C ILE A 23 4.37 10.90 -7.61
N THR A 24 3.64 9.79 -7.79
CA THR A 24 3.59 8.71 -6.79
C THR A 24 4.93 8.00 -6.57
N LYS A 25 5.89 8.10 -7.52
CA LYS A 25 7.26 7.57 -7.36
C LYS A 25 8.16 8.48 -6.52
N LEU A 26 7.80 9.74 -6.32
CA LEU A 26 8.57 10.65 -5.47
C LEU A 26 8.54 10.16 -4.02
N LYS A 27 9.72 10.18 -3.36
CA LYS A 27 9.90 9.64 -2.00
C LYS A 27 8.90 10.23 -0.99
N ILE A 28 8.63 11.54 -1.09
CA ILE A 28 7.70 12.25 -0.20
C ILE A 28 6.28 11.68 -0.35
N PHE A 29 5.77 11.54 -1.59
CA PHE A 29 4.43 11.03 -1.83
C PHE A 29 4.30 9.56 -1.50
N LYS A 30 5.34 8.75 -1.80
CA LYS A 30 5.37 7.36 -1.39
C LYS A 30 5.22 7.20 0.12
N GLN A 31 5.88 8.06 0.91
CA GLN A 31 5.76 8.05 2.37
C GLN A 31 4.37 8.49 2.85
N ILE A 32 3.76 9.50 2.20
CA ILE A 32 2.41 9.97 2.55
C ILE A 32 1.38 8.87 2.26
N PHE A 33 1.39 8.28 1.06
CA PHE A 33 0.44 7.23 0.67
C PHE A 33 0.59 5.92 1.47
N GLN A 34 1.71 5.74 2.16
CA GLN A 34 1.93 4.61 3.06
C GLN A 34 1.34 4.80 4.46
N LYS A 35 0.82 5.97 4.81
CA LYS A 35 0.19 6.22 6.11
C LYS A 35 -1.22 5.61 6.16
N GLU A 36 -1.64 5.15 7.34
CA GLU A 36 -3.02 4.70 7.56
C GLU A 36 -3.97 5.86 7.76
N GLU A 37 -3.49 6.92 8.44
CA GLU A 37 -4.21 8.16 8.66
C GLU A 37 -3.38 9.33 8.18
N TYR A 38 -4.02 10.26 7.47
CA TYR A 38 -3.39 11.45 6.95
C TYR A 38 -3.49 12.61 7.96
N SER A 39 -2.34 13.17 8.32
CA SER A 39 -2.29 14.42 9.09
C SER A 39 -2.80 15.59 8.25
N PHE A 40 -3.09 16.72 8.89
CA PHE A 40 -3.48 17.94 8.19
C PHE A 40 -2.43 18.36 7.14
N ASN A 41 -1.15 18.29 7.48
CA ASN A 41 -0.05 18.64 6.55
C ASN A 41 0.03 17.67 5.36
N ASP A 42 -0.24 16.38 5.57
CA ASP A 42 -0.31 15.40 4.48
C ASP A 42 -1.45 15.75 3.51
N LEU A 43 -2.63 16.09 4.06
CA LEU A 43 -3.78 16.51 3.25
C LEU A 43 -3.51 17.80 2.48
N VAL A 44 -2.78 18.75 3.06
CA VAL A 44 -2.33 19.97 2.35
C VAL A 44 -1.43 19.61 1.18
N CYS A 45 -0.42 18.75 1.40
CA CYS A 45 0.47 18.30 0.33
C CYS A 45 -0.30 17.58 -0.79
N ILE A 46 -1.23 16.69 -0.45
CA ILE A 46 -2.07 15.99 -1.41
C ILE A 46 -2.95 16.99 -2.17
N ALA A 47 -3.58 17.95 -1.47
CA ALA A 47 -4.41 18.98 -2.07
C ALA A 47 -3.64 19.84 -3.08
N LEU A 48 -2.40 20.21 -2.76
CA LEU A 48 -1.53 20.93 -3.69
C LEU A 48 -1.26 20.14 -4.97
N VAL A 49 -1.01 18.82 -4.83
CA VAL A 49 -0.80 17.95 -6.01
C VAL A 49 -2.03 17.86 -6.88
N PHE A 50 -3.19 17.56 -6.31
CA PHE A 50 -4.42 17.46 -7.12
C PHE A 50 -4.85 18.80 -7.71
N THR A 51 -4.60 19.90 -7.00
CA THR A 51 -4.78 21.26 -7.52
C THR A 51 -3.85 21.52 -8.71
N PHE A 52 -2.55 21.20 -8.58
CA PHE A 52 -1.58 21.33 -9.66
C PHE A 52 -1.99 20.51 -10.89
N LEU A 53 -2.38 19.25 -10.70
CA LEU A 53 -2.84 18.39 -11.79
C LEU A 53 -4.12 18.93 -12.47
N ALA A 54 -5.05 19.50 -11.70
CA ALA A 54 -6.26 20.10 -12.25
C ALA A 54 -5.94 21.38 -13.05
N ILE A 55 -5.03 22.23 -12.55
CA ILE A 55 -4.53 23.40 -13.27
C ILE A 55 -3.79 22.97 -14.55
N PHE A 56 -2.91 21.98 -14.46
CA PHE A 56 -2.21 21.41 -15.61
C PHE A 56 -3.19 20.86 -16.64
N GLY A 57 -4.24 20.15 -16.20
CA GLY A 57 -5.32 19.67 -17.07
C GLY A 57 -6.06 20.78 -17.79
N THR A 58 -6.18 21.96 -17.19
CA THR A 58 -6.73 23.15 -17.85
C THR A 58 -5.73 23.75 -18.86
N TYR A 59 -4.47 23.91 -18.45
CA TYR A 59 -3.41 24.48 -19.29
C TYR A 59 -3.14 23.65 -20.55
N SER A 60 -3.17 22.32 -20.40
CA SER A 60 -3.01 21.38 -21.52
C SER A 60 -4.27 21.21 -22.36
N GLY A 61 -5.34 21.94 -22.07
CA GLY A 61 -6.62 21.87 -22.76
C GLY A 61 -6.54 22.19 -24.26
N ILE A 62 -7.62 21.87 -24.99
CA ILE A 62 -7.74 22.00 -26.41
C ILE A 62 -8.68 23.16 -26.68
N ASN A 63 -8.29 24.11 -27.58
CA ASN A 63 -9.20 25.15 -28.00
C ASN A 63 -10.18 24.60 -29.04
N TYR A 64 -11.47 24.72 -28.74
CA TYR A 64 -12.55 24.32 -29.63
C TYR A 64 -13.61 25.42 -29.69
N MET A 65 -13.75 26.03 -30.85
CA MET A 65 -14.71 27.14 -31.11
C MET A 65 -14.60 28.29 -30.09
N GLY A 66 -13.38 28.65 -29.70
CA GLY A 66 -13.12 29.68 -28.67
C GLY A 66 -13.31 29.24 -27.23
N SER A 67 -13.55 27.97 -26.98
CA SER A 67 -13.68 27.41 -25.64
C SER A 67 -12.53 26.43 -25.32
N ILE A 68 -12.00 26.44 -24.09
CA ILE A 68 -10.96 25.52 -23.66
C ILE A 68 -11.60 24.24 -23.11
N VAL A 69 -11.51 23.17 -23.89
CA VAL A 69 -11.91 21.81 -23.47
C VAL A 69 -10.76 21.14 -22.73
N ASN A 70 -10.99 20.64 -21.52
CA ASN A 70 -9.92 20.21 -20.66
C ASN A 70 -10.32 19.01 -19.79
N THR A 71 -9.34 18.42 -19.08
CA THR A 71 -9.48 17.20 -18.29
C THR A 71 -9.36 17.42 -16.79
N ARG A 72 -9.51 18.66 -16.29
CA ARG A 72 -9.31 19.01 -14.86
C ARG A 72 -10.22 18.25 -13.90
N ILE A 73 -11.45 17.92 -14.31
CA ILE A 73 -12.43 17.19 -13.50
C ILE A 73 -11.87 15.84 -13.04
N ILE A 74 -11.03 15.21 -13.83
CA ILE A 74 -10.35 13.96 -13.47
C ILE A 74 -9.61 14.12 -12.13
N SER A 75 -8.78 15.15 -12.01
CA SER A 75 -7.99 15.40 -10.81
C SER A 75 -8.87 15.83 -9.63
N ILE A 76 -9.85 16.70 -9.86
CA ILE A 76 -10.75 17.19 -8.81
C ILE A 76 -11.53 16.02 -8.18
N VAL A 77 -12.17 15.21 -9.03
CA VAL A 77 -13.03 14.11 -8.57
C VAL A 77 -12.18 12.98 -7.94
N SER A 78 -11.06 12.61 -8.56
CA SER A 78 -10.17 11.60 -7.98
C SER A 78 -9.66 12.02 -6.61
N GLY A 79 -9.19 13.26 -6.49
CA GLY A 79 -8.71 13.81 -5.21
C GLY A 79 -9.81 13.84 -4.13
N GLY A 80 -11.02 14.27 -4.50
CA GLY A 80 -12.15 14.30 -3.57
C GLY A 80 -12.58 12.92 -3.09
N ILE A 81 -12.71 11.93 -3.99
CA ILE A 81 -13.11 10.56 -3.64
C ILE A 81 -12.05 9.82 -2.83
N LEU A 82 -10.76 10.06 -3.10
CA LEU A 82 -9.67 9.37 -2.43
C LEU A 82 -9.33 9.96 -1.06
N PHE A 83 -9.37 11.31 -0.93
CA PHE A 83 -8.80 12.01 0.23
C PHE A 83 -9.79 12.95 0.93
N GLY A 84 -11.01 13.06 0.42
CA GLY A 84 -12.11 13.76 1.07
C GLY A 84 -12.27 15.24 0.72
N PRO A 85 -13.13 15.96 1.49
CA PRO A 85 -13.60 17.29 1.12
C PRO A 85 -12.47 18.32 1.00
N MET A 86 -11.47 18.25 1.88
CA MET A 86 -10.35 19.19 1.87
C MET A 86 -9.63 19.19 0.52
N VAL A 87 -9.35 17.99 -0.02
CA VAL A 87 -8.63 17.85 -1.29
C VAL A 87 -9.53 18.18 -2.48
N GLY A 88 -10.77 17.65 -2.49
CA GLY A 88 -11.70 17.89 -3.59
C GLY A 88 -12.10 19.36 -3.73
N ILE A 89 -12.44 20.02 -2.60
CA ILE A 89 -12.88 21.43 -2.62
C ILE A 89 -11.72 22.36 -2.99
N THR A 90 -10.54 22.18 -2.41
CA THR A 90 -9.37 23.01 -2.77
C THR A 90 -9.01 22.87 -4.23
N ALA A 91 -8.92 21.63 -4.75
CA ALA A 91 -8.64 21.40 -6.17
C ALA A 91 -9.73 22.01 -7.05
N GLY A 92 -11.01 21.89 -6.69
CA GLY A 92 -12.13 22.45 -7.45
C GLY A 92 -12.11 23.98 -7.47
N VAL A 93 -11.94 24.62 -6.30
CA VAL A 93 -11.94 26.09 -6.19
C VAL A 93 -10.75 26.71 -6.92
N PHE A 94 -9.53 26.28 -6.61
CA PHE A 94 -8.33 26.90 -7.20
C PHE A 94 -8.22 26.65 -8.70
N SER A 95 -8.51 25.42 -9.16
CA SER A 95 -8.49 25.14 -10.60
C SER A 95 -9.66 25.78 -11.37
N GLY A 96 -10.82 25.93 -10.71
CA GLY A 96 -11.95 26.65 -11.28
C GLY A 96 -11.65 28.15 -11.46
N ILE A 97 -11.10 28.79 -10.43
CA ILE A 97 -10.66 30.19 -10.49
C ILE A 97 -9.58 30.37 -11.56
N HIS A 98 -8.57 29.49 -11.59
CA HIS A 98 -7.54 29.51 -12.64
C HIS A 98 -8.16 29.40 -14.04
N ARG A 99 -9.13 28.48 -14.23
CA ARG A 99 -9.84 28.31 -15.52
C ARG A 99 -10.58 29.56 -15.94
N TYR A 100 -11.20 30.27 -15.00
CA TYR A 100 -11.87 31.51 -15.25
C TYR A 100 -10.90 32.60 -15.78
N PHE A 101 -9.75 32.76 -15.12
CA PHE A 101 -8.74 33.75 -15.54
C PHE A 101 -8.04 33.40 -16.85
N MET A 102 -7.97 32.13 -17.23
CA MET A 102 -7.40 31.70 -18.52
C MET A 102 -8.29 32.07 -19.73
N ASP A 103 -9.57 32.38 -19.51
CA ASP A 103 -10.55 32.60 -20.56
C ASP A 103 -11.61 33.63 -20.11
N ILE A 104 -11.14 34.80 -19.68
CA ILE A 104 -12.02 35.88 -19.19
C ILE A 104 -12.92 36.34 -20.34
N GLY A 105 -14.24 36.27 -20.07
CA GLY A 105 -15.24 36.60 -21.10
C GLY A 105 -15.53 35.49 -22.09
N GLY A 106 -14.84 34.35 -22.01
CA GLY A 106 -15.14 33.16 -22.79
C GLY A 106 -16.50 32.53 -22.41
N ILE A 107 -17.17 31.99 -23.45
CA ILE A 107 -18.54 31.45 -23.31
C ILE A 107 -18.66 30.39 -22.22
N THR A 108 -17.61 29.58 -22.03
CA THR A 108 -17.61 28.48 -21.05
C THR A 108 -16.89 28.80 -19.72
N SER A 109 -16.38 30.03 -19.53
CA SER A 109 -15.54 30.38 -18.38
C SER A 109 -16.31 30.28 -17.07
N VAL A 110 -17.47 30.90 -16.94
CA VAL A 110 -18.33 30.89 -15.75
C VAL A 110 -18.94 29.50 -15.48
N PRO A 111 -19.56 28.81 -16.44
CA PRO A 111 -20.01 27.44 -16.28
C PRO A 111 -18.93 26.50 -15.75
N CYS A 112 -17.74 26.59 -16.27
CA CYS A 112 -16.60 25.79 -15.91
C CYS A 112 -16.05 26.09 -14.51
N LEU A 113 -16.08 27.32 -14.05
CA LEU A 113 -15.76 27.71 -12.66
C LEU A 113 -16.73 27.03 -11.68
N LEU A 114 -18.02 27.24 -11.91
CA LEU A 114 -19.07 26.71 -11.02
C LEU A 114 -19.05 25.19 -10.95
N SER A 115 -18.92 24.53 -12.11
CA SER A 115 -18.88 23.06 -12.16
C SER A 115 -17.65 22.46 -11.49
N SER A 116 -16.50 23.14 -11.53
CA SER A 116 -15.30 22.69 -10.83
C SER A 116 -15.48 22.68 -9.32
N ILE A 117 -16.07 23.74 -8.77
CA ILE A 117 -16.36 23.85 -7.33
C ILE A 117 -17.35 22.76 -6.91
N LEU A 118 -18.43 22.59 -7.70
CA LEU A 118 -19.45 21.57 -7.42
C LEU A 118 -18.90 20.14 -7.50
N ALA A 119 -18.05 19.86 -8.47
CA ALA A 119 -17.39 18.56 -8.60
C ALA A 119 -16.50 18.26 -7.39
N GLY A 120 -15.77 19.25 -6.88
CA GLY A 120 -14.94 19.14 -5.69
C GLY A 120 -15.76 18.90 -4.41
N VAL A 121 -16.86 19.64 -4.26
CA VAL A 121 -17.81 19.47 -3.15
C VAL A 121 -18.45 18.07 -3.20
N LEU A 122 -19.02 17.70 -4.35
CA LEU A 122 -19.71 16.41 -4.53
C LEU A 122 -18.78 15.23 -4.24
N SER A 123 -17.62 15.20 -4.89
CA SER A 123 -16.64 14.10 -4.71
C SER A 123 -16.11 14.02 -3.28
N GLY A 124 -15.84 15.17 -2.66
CA GLY A 124 -15.35 15.23 -1.29
C GLY A 124 -16.35 14.72 -0.27
N PHE A 125 -17.64 15.06 -0.40
CA PHE A 125 -18.70 14.57 0.50
C PHE A 125 -18.99 13.07 0.31
N LEU A 126 -18.73 12.53 -0.88
CA LEU A 126 -18.91 11.11 -1.16
C LEU A 126 -17.77 10.24 -0.63
N TYR A 127 -16.62 10.81 -0.25
CA TYR A 127 -15.43 10.10 0.24
C TYR A 127 -15.71 8.99 1.27
N LYS A 128 -16.49 9.30 2.34
CA LYS A 128 -16.83 8.35 3.40
C LYS A 128 -18.02 7.43 3.06
N ARG A 129 -18.81 7.78 2.04
CA ARG A 129 -20.02 7.04 1.67
C ARG A 129 -19.77 5.94 0.65
N ILE A 130 -18.70 6.06 -0.13
CA ILE A 130 -18.35 5.08 -1.15
C ILE A 130 -17.46 3.99 -0.54
N PRO A 131 -17.90 2.70 -0.57
CA PRO A 131 -17.07 1.59 -0.15
C PRO A 131 -15.79 1.51 -0.98
N LYS A 132 -14.65 1.17 -0.35
CA LYS A 132 -13.34 1.11 -1.03
C LYS A 132 -13.37 0.27 -2.31
N GLN A 133 -13.99 -0.90 -2.28
CA GLN A 133 -14.10 -1.82 -3.40
C GLN A 133 -14.84 -1.26 -4.65
N HIS A 134 -15.57 -0.16 -4.51
CA HIS A 134 -16.37 0.44 -5.58
C HIS A 134 -15.90 1.85 -5.96
N ARG A 135 -14.83 2.36 -5.38
CA ARG A 135 -14.35 3.73 -5.63
C ARG A 135 -14.09 4.03 -7.09
N VAL A 136 -13.50 3.08 -7.83
CA VAL A 136 -13.24 3.22 -9.27
C VAL A 136 -14.54 3.48 -10.03
N MET A 137 -15.54 2.61 -9.85
CA MET A 137 -16.81 2.72 -10.54
C MET A 137 -17.56 4.02 -10.18
N TYR A 138 -17.72 4.28 -8.88
CA TYR A 138 -18.38 5.51 -8.42
C TYR A 138 -17.59 6.76 -8.78
N GLY A 139 -16.26 6.72 -8.82
CA GLY A 139 -15.42 7.81 -9.26
C GLY A 139 -15.72 8.21 -10.71
N ILE A 140 -15.77 7.24 -11.61
CA ILE A 140 -16.12 7.46 -13.01
C ILE A 140 -17.54 8.02 -13.13
N LEU A 141 -18.52 7.46 -12.39
CA LEU A 141 -19.90 7.94 -12.40
C LEU A 141 -20.01 9.38 -11.89
N VAL A 142 -19.33 9.73 -10.81
CA VAL A 142 -19.30 11.11 -10.27
C VAL A 142 -18.66 12.06 -11.27
N GLY A 143 -17.59 11.64 -11.96
CA GLY A 143 -16.98 12.39 -13.04
C GLY A 143 -17.96 12.64 -14.19
N MET A 144 -18.65 11.62 -14.66
CA MET A 144 -19.66 11.73 -15.71
C MET A 144 -20.81 12.65 -15.32
N ILE A 145 -21.30 12.56 -14.09
CA ILE A 145 -22.33 13.46 -13.54
C ILE A 145 -21.82 14.90 -13.49
N SER A 146 -20.58 15.10 -13.01
CA SER A 146 -19.97 16.43 -12.93
C SER A 146 -19.81 17.07 -14.32
N GLU A 147 -19.39 16.31 -15.33
CA GLU A 147 -19.30 16.81 -16.71
C GLU A 147 -20.68 17.06 -17.33
N SER A 148 -21.66 16.19 -17.09
CA SER A 148 -23.03 16.41 -17.55
C SER A 148 -23.61 17.69 -16.92
N PHE A 149 -23.26 17.96 -15.67
CA PHE A 149 -23.63 19.22 -14.99
C PHE A 149 -22.90 20.42 -15.62
N THR A 150 -21.63 20.30 -15.99
CA THR A 150 -20.90 21.32 -16.75
C THR A 150 -21.63 21.67 -18.05
N ILE A 151 -22.03 20.66 -18.82
CA ILE A 151 -22.78 20.81 -20.08
C ILE A 151 -24.12 21.52 -19.83
N LEU A 152 -24.84 21.15 -18.76
CA LEU A 152 -26.09 21.80 -18.38
C LEU A 152 -25.86 23.29 -18.07
N LEU A 153 -24.82 23.62 -17.32
CA LEU A 153 -24.49 25.03 -17.03
C LEU A 153 -24.09 25.80 -18.28
N ILE A 154 -23.35 25.20 -19.21
CA ILE A 154 -23.04 25.82 -20.50
C ILE A 154 -24.33 26.11 -21.25
N TYR A 155 -25.26 25.17 -21.32
CA TYR A 155 -26.56 25.39 -22.01
C TYR A 155 -27.38 26.50 -21.35
N LEU A 156 -27.41 26.59 -20.02
CA LEU A 156 -28.26 27.56 -19.30
C LEU A 156 -27.67 28.99 -19.24
N ILE A 157 -26.35 29.11 -19.10
CA ILE A 157 -25.69 30.38 -18.76
C ILE A 157 -25.05 31.03 -20.02
N SER A 158 -24.57 30.20 -20.97
CA SER A 158 -23.76 30.71 -22.08
C SER A 158 -24.60 31.40 -23.17
N TYR A 159 -24.10 32.53 -23.65
CA TYR A 159 -24.73 33.29 -24.75
C TYR A 159 -23.66 33.65 -25.82
N PRO A 160 -23.98 33.57 -27.11
CA PRO A 160 -25.25 33.20 -27.75
C PRO A 160 -25.53 31.68 -27.69
N HIS A 161 -26.78 31.28 -27.42
CA HIS A 161 -27.16 29.86 -27.27
C HIS A 161 -26.87 29.00 -28.50
N SER A 162 -26.93 29.54 -29.68
CA SER A 162 -26.59 28.81 -30.93
C SER A 162 -25.14 28.30 -30.93
N LEU A 163 -24.20 29.11 -30.44
CA LEU A 163 -22.80 28.73 -30.32
C LEU A 163 -22.59 27.75 -29.17
N ALA A 164 -23.26 27.96 -28.03
CA ALA A 164 -23.23 27.05 -26.91
C ALA A 164 -23.67 25.62 -27.32
N ILE A 165 -24.77 25.47 -28.05
CA ILE A 165 -25.26 24.17 -28.55
C ILE A 165 -24.24 23.52 -29.52
N GLN A 166 -23.59 24.28 -30.39
CA GLN A 166 -22.56 23.75 -31.29
C GLN A 166 -21.34 23.25 -30.51
N ILE A 167 -20.90 24.01 -29.51
CA ILE A 167 -19.81 23.61 -28.62
C ILE A 167 -20.17 22.29 -27.89
N ILE A 168 -21.33 22.24 -27.24
CA ILE A 168 -21.84 21.05 -26.54
C ILE A 168 -21.84 19.83 -27.48
N GLY A 169 -22.38 19.95 -28.67
CA GLY A 169 -22.46 18.86 -29.66
C GLY A 169 -21.09 18.29 -30.09
N GLY A 170 -20.02 19.07 -29.93
CA GLY A 170 -18.64 18.65 -30.25
C GLY A 170 -17.89 18.05 -29.08
N ILE A 171 -18.15 18.49 -27.85
CA ILE A 171 -17.34 18.14 -26.67
C ILE A 171 -17.98 17.12 -25.74
N TYR A 172 -19.31 16.95 -25.76
CA TYR A 172 -20.03 16.10 -24.80
C TYR A 172 -19.46 14.68 -24.72
N LEU A 173 -19.46 13.95 -25.82
CA LEU A 173 -18.98 12.56 -25.83
C LEU A 173 -17.50 12.43 -25.48
N PRO A 174 -16.57 13.22 -26.02
CA PRO A 174 -15.18 13.22 -25.64
C PRO A 174 -14.96 13.47 -24.13
N LEU A 175 -15.69 14.41 -23.52
CA LEU A 175 -15.57 14.72 -22.09
C LEU A 175 -16.03 13.55 -21.22
N ILE A 176 -17.17 12.94 -21.53
CA ILE A 176 -17.69 11.78 -20.80
C ILE A 176 -16.72 10.59 -20.88
N VAL A 177 -16.19 10.30 -22.06
CA VAL A 177 -15.20 9.22 -22.24
C VAL A 177 -13.90 9.52 -21.46
N GLY A 178 -13.49 10.79 -21.43
CA GLY A 178 -12.29 11.22 -20.68
C GLY A 178 -12.35 10.89 -19.18
N GLN A 179 -13.57 10.74 -18.60
CA GLN A 179 -13.73 10.44 -17.18
C GLN A 179 -13.25 9.03 -16.77
N ILE A 180 -12.99 8.15 -17.73
CA ILE A 180 -12.29 6.87 -17.48
C ILE A 180 -10.92 7.11 -16.81
N GLY A 181 -10.28 8.26 -17.08
CA GLY A 181 -9.05 8.68 -16.41
C GLY A 181 -9.14 8.72 -14.88
N ILE A 182 -10.32 9.01 -14.32
CA ILE A 182 -10.57 8.97 -12.87
C ILE A 182 -10.33 7.55 -12.34
N GLY A 183 -10.84 6.55 -13.06
CA GLY A 183 -10.65 5.15 -12.70
C GLY A 183 -9.18 4.76 -12.64
N PHE A 184 -8.37 5.19 -13.60
CA PHE A 184 -6.93 4.95 -13.60
C PHE A 184 -6.23 5.62 -12.40
N VAL A 185 -6.53 6.88 -12.08
CA VAL A 185 -5.94 7.58 -10.94
C VAL A 185 -6.30 6.89 -9.63
N ILE A 186 -7.57 6.50 -9.45
CA ILE A 186 -8.03 5.78 -8.26
C ILE A 186 -7.35 4.41 -8.16
N SER A 187 -7.29 3.65 -9.26
CA SER A 187 -6.66 2.32 -9.29
C SER A 187 -5.17 2.35 -8.94
N ILE A 188 -4.46 3.42 -9.34
CA ILE A 188 -3.04 3.61 -8.97
C ILE A 188 -2.89 3.73 -7.46
N VAL A 189 -3.73 4.55 -6.80
CA VAL A 189 -3.66 4.73 -5.34
C VAL A 189 -4.05 3.44 -4.60
N GLU A 190 -5.13 2.78 -5.03
CA GLU A 190 -5.56 1.50 -4.47
C GLU A 190 -4.49 0.40 -4.65
N GLY A 191 -3.77 0.41 -5.79
CA GLY A 191 -2.64 -0.48 -6.03
C GLY A 191 -1.52 -0.26 -5.01
N ILE A 192 -1.15 0.99 -4.72
CA ILE A 192 -0.14 1.34 -3.72
C ILE A 192 -0.57 0.90 -2.30
N GLU A 193 -1.85 1.11 -1.94
CA GLU A 193 -2.40 0.65 -0.66
C GLU A 193 -2.37 -0.89 -0.53
N LYS A 194 -2.65 -1.60 -1.62
CA LYS A 194 -2.62 -3.06 -1.67
C LYS A 194 -1.21 -3.60 -1.53
N ASP A 195 -0.26 -3.09 -2.32
CA ASP A 195 1.14 -3.50 -2.28
C ASP A 195 1.72 -3.35 -0.86
N LYS A 196 1.38 -2.26 -0.16
CA LYS A 196 1.78 -2.06 1.23
C LYS A 196 1.26 -3.18 2.14
N LYS A 197 -0.04 -3.49 2.07
CA LYS A 197 -0.65 -4.55 2.90
C LYS A 197 -0.04 -5.92 2.62
N ASP A 198 0.24 -6.21 1.36
CA ASP A 198 0.85 -7.48 0.96
C ASP A 198 2.29 -7.61 1.51
N ILE A 199 3.07 -6.53 1.49
CA ILE A 199 4.40 -6.48 2.10
C ILE A 199 4.32 -6.66 3.62
N GLU A 200 3.42 -5.95 4.30
CA GLU A 200 3.22 -6.07 5.76
C GLU A 200 2.79 -7.48 6.16
N ALA A 201 1.89 -8.10 5.38
CA ALA A 201 1.44 -9.47 5.61
C ALA A 201 2.58 -10.48 5.45
N ARG A 202 3.43 -10.31 4.42
CA ARG A 202 4.62 -11.16 4.20
C ARG A 202 5.61 -11.01 5.33
N ASN A 203 5.97 -9.78 5.73
CA ASN A 203 6.89 -9.52 6.82
C ASN A 203 6.39 -10.13 8.14
N LYS A 204 5.07 -9.99 8.41
CA LYS A 204 4.46 -10.60 9.61
C LYS A 204 4.48 -12.12 9.57
N ALA A 205 4.26 -12.73 8.40
CA ALA A 205 4.34 -14.17 8.23
C ALA A 205 5.78 -14.67 8.41
N GLU A 206 6.76 -13.97 7.86
CA GLU A 206 8.17 -14.27 8.01
C GLU A 206 8.64 -14.18 9.49
N ILE A 207 8.31 -13.09 10.19
CA ILE A 207 8.59 -12.96 11.63
C ILE A 207 7.95 -14.11 12.41
N LYS A 208 6.71 -14.50 12.09
CA LYS A 208 6.02 -15.59 12.74
C LYS A 208 6.65 -16.95 12.44
N ALA A 209 7.18 -17.14 11.23
CA ALA A 209 7.93 -18.34 10.87
C ALA A 209 9.25 -18.42 11.65
N LEU A 210 10.02 -17.32 11.69
CA LEU A 210 11.25 -17.22 12.50
C LEU A 210 10.99 -17.47 13.99
N GLN A 211 9.91 -16.91 14.55
CA GLN A 211 9.55 -17.17 15.95
C GLN A 211 9.19 -18.63 16.25
N ARG A 212 8.68 -19.38 15.27
CA ARG A 212 8.36 -20.81 15.41
C ARG A 212 9.58 -21.71 15.36
N GLN A 213 10.69 -21.25 14.80
CA GLN A 213 11.94 -22.01 14.78
C GLN A 213 12.57 -22.13 16.18
N ILE A 214 12.27 -21.22 17.10
CA ILE A 214 12.66 -21.31 18.50
C ILE A 214 11.47 -21.88 19.28
N ASN A 215 11.59 -23.05 19.89
CA ASN A 215 10.57 -23.59 20.77
C ASN A 215 10.46 -22.73 22.05
N PRO A 216 9.40 -21.88 22.22
CA PRO A 216 9.34 -20.96 23.36
C PRO A 216 9.24 -21.71 24.68
N HIS A 217 8.57 -22.87 24.72
CA HIS A 217 8.40 -23.68 25.90
C HIS A 217 9.74 -24.26 26.36
N PHE A 218 10.55 -24.75 25.42
CA PHE A 218 11.91 -25.22 25.75
C PHE A 218 12.75 -24.07 26.30
N LEU A 219 12.70 -22.88 25.69
CA LEU A 219 13.47 -21.73 26.15
C LEU A 219 13.11 -21.32 27.57
N PHE A 220 11.82 -21.20 27.90
CA PHE A 220 11.38 -20.86 29.26
C PHE A 220 11.79 -21.92 30.27
N ASN A 221 11.64 -23.19 29.93
CA ASN A 221 12.02 -24.28 30.83
C ASN A 221 13.54 -24.34 31.08
N SER A 222 14.33 -24.14 30.01
CA SER A 222 15.79 -24.07 30.08
C SER A 222 16.25 -22.92 30.98
N LEU A 223 15.68 -21.72 30.83
CA LEU A 223 16.00 -20.58 31.69
C LEU A 223 15.63 -20.82 33.16
N ASN A 224 14.48 -21.43 33.43
CA ASN A 224 14.07 -21.78 34.79
C ASN A 224 15.02 -22.82 35.39
N THR A 225 15.41 -23.83 34.61
CA THR A 225 16.38 -24.84 35.04
C THR A 225 17.73 -24.21 35.38
N ILE A 226 18.27 -23.36 34.51
CA ILE A 226 19.51 -22.61 34.71
C ILE A 226 19.41 -21.78 36.00
N ALA A 227 18.31 -21.03 36.15
CA ALA A 227 18.09 -20.20 37.35
C ALA A 227 18.13 -21.02 38.66
N SER A 228 17.62 -22.26 38.66
CA SER A 228 17.68 -23.14 39.82
C SER A 228 19.12 -23.54 40.21
N PHE A 229 20.01 -23.70 39.20
CA PHE A 229 21.41 -24.06 39.43
C PHE A 229 22.31 -22.92 39.90
N ILE A 230 21.94 -21.65 39.63
CA ILE A 230 22.79 -20.47 39.94
C ILE A 230 23.26 -20.46 41.41
N ARG A 231 22.38 -20.85 42.34
CA ARG A 231 22.68 -20.84 43.78
C ARG A 231 23.49 -22.04 44.28
N PHE A 232 23.25 -23.20 43.69
CA PHE A 232 23.76 -24.48 44.24
C PHE A 232 24.92 -25.03 43.41
N SER A 233 24.99 -24.72 42.14
CA SER A 233 26.03 -25.20 41.22
C SER A 233 26.28 -24.17 40.12
N PRO A 234 26.99 -23.02 40.40
CA PRO A 234 27.23 -21.98 39.45
C PRO A 234 27.97 -22.43 38.18
N ASP A 235 28.88 -23.36 38.29
CA ASP A 235 29.62 -23.91 37.15
C ASP A 235 28.69 -24.69 36.21
N LYS A 236 27.75 -25.46 36.74
CA LYS A 236 26.73 -26.14 35.93
C LYS A 236 25.77 -25.15 35.26
N ALA A 237 25.37 -24.11 35.99
CA ALA A 237 24.56 -23.03 35.38
C ALA A 237 25.28 -22.36 34.20
N ARG A 238 26.60 -22.12 34.35
CA ARG A 238 27.42 -21.56 33.27
C ARG A 238 27.49 -22.49 32.05
N GLU A 239 27.69 -23.78 32.26
CA GLU A 239 27.70 -24.80 31.21
C GLU A 239 26.35 -24.82 30.44
N LEU A 240 25.24 -24.82 31.17
CA LEU A 240 23.90 -24.81 30.59
C LEU A 240 23.61 -23.54 29.80
N ILE A 241 24.13 -22.37 30.21
CA ILE A 241 24.04 -21.12 29.43
C ILE A 241 24.78 -21.25 28.09
N ILE A 242 25.98 -21.88 28.11
CA ILE A 242 26.76 -22.09 26.89
C ILE A 242 26.01 -23.06 25.95
N ASN A 243 25.46 -24.14 26.46
CA ASN A 243 24.66 -25.09 25.69
C ASN A 243 23.40 -24.43 25.12
N LEU A 244 22.68 -23.61 25.86
CA LEU A 244 21.52 -22.85 25.39
C LEU A 244 21.91 -21.86 24.31
N SER A 245 23.04 -21.17 24.47
CA SER A 245 23.56 -20.26 23.45
C SER A 245 23.90 -20.98 22.15
N THR A 246 24.54 -22.16 22.24
CA THR A 246 24.86 -22.99 21.06
C THR A 246 23.59 -23.48 20.38
N TYR A 247 22.61 -23.94 21.11
CA TYR A 247 21.30 -24.36 20.63
C TYR A 247 20.58 -23.23 19.89
N LEU A 248 20.50 -22.04 20.47
CA LEU A 248 19.83 -20.88 19.85
C LEU A 248 20.54 -20.41 18.59
N ARG A 249 21.87 -20.33 18.62
CA ARG A 249 22.66 -19.91 17.47
C ARG A 249 22.44 -20.84 16.29
N TYR A 250 22.46 -22.13 16.52
CA TYR A 250 22.26 -23.12 15.47
C TYR A 250 20.87 -22.98 14.81
N ASN A 251 19.81 -22.87 15.59
CA ASN A 251 18.45 -22.70 15.08
C ASN A 251 18.25 -21.41 14.25
N LEU A 252 19.07 -20.39 14.51
CA LEU A 252 19.00 -19.11 13.77
C LEU A 252 19.89 -19.09 12.51
N GLU A 253 21.03 -19.76 12.53
CA GLU A 253 22.01 -19.68 11.44
C GLU A 253 21.84 -20.74 10.34
N TYR A 254 21.25 -21.90 10.65
CA TYR A 254 21.27 -23.06 9.75
C TYR A 254 19.90 -23.56 9.29
N SER A 255 18.87 -22.72 9.34
CA SER A 255 17.48 -23.15 9.10
C SER A 255 17.15 -23.71 7.71
N ASP A 256 17.99 -23.49 6.66
CA ASP A 256 17.66 -23.88 5.29
C ASP A 256 18.83 -24.49 4.47
N ASN A 257 19.91 -24.93 5.12
CA ASN A 257 21.13 -25.38 4.44
C ASN A 257 21.42 -26.86 4.64
N LEU A 258 22.14 -27.46 3.69
CA LEU A 258 22.82 -28.74 3.91
C LEU A 258 24.02 -28.51 4.82
N ILE A 259 24.05 -29.17 5.96
CA ILE A 259 25.11 -29.06 6.97
C ILE A 259 25.82 -30.38 7.19
N ASP A 260 27.01 -30.33 7.78
CA ASP A 260 27.72 -31.52 8.25
C ASP A 260 26.91 -32.18 9.38
N ILE A 261 26.72 -33.51 9.30
CA ILE A 261 25.98 -34.28 10.31
C ILE A 261 26.59 -34.10 11.71
N ASN A 262 27.89 -33.92 11.82
CA ASN A 262 28.56 -33.71 13.11
C ASN A 262 28.09 -32.40 13.79
N LYS A 263 27.77 -31.36 13.02
CA LYS A 263 27.20 -30.12 13.57
C LYS A 263 25.79 -30.33 14.10
N GLU A 264 24.96 -31.11 13.42
CA GLU A 264 23.62 -31.47 13.90
C GLU A 264 23.70 -32.28 15.18
N ILE A 265 24.63 -33.25 15.27
CA ILE A 265 24.89 -34.04 16.44
C ILE A 265 25.35 -33.16 17.62
N GLU A 266 26.24 -32.21 17.40
CA GLU A 266 26.67 -31.25 18.45
C GLU A 266 25.51 -30.43 18.99
N GLN A 267 24.63 -29.98 18.10
CA GLN A 267 23.39 -29.30 18.46
C GLN A 267 22.47 -30.18 19.32
N VAL A 268 22.25 -31.44 18.92
CA VAL A 268 21.46 -32.40 19.65
C VAL A 268 22.06 -32.67 21.04
N LYS A 269 23.39 -32.80 21.14
CA LYS A 269 24.09 -32.94 22.42
C LYS A 269 23.82 -31.74 23.33
N SER A 270 23.91 -30.51 22.80
CA SER A 270 23.64 -29.29 23.57
C SER A 270 22.19 -29.24 24.08
N PHE A 271 21.21 -29.66 23.31
CA PHE A 271 19.82 -29.79 23.69
C PHE A 271 19.62 -30.83 24.79
N VAL A 272 20.18 -32.02 24.60
CA VAL A 272 20.08 -33.14 25.55
C VAL A 272 20.69 -32.78 26.89
N GLU A 273 21.82 -32.09 26.98
CA GLU A 273 22.43 -31.68 28.24
C GLU A 273 21.55 -30.71 29.04
N ILE A 274 20.79 -29.84 28.34
CA ILE A 274 19.81 -28.97 29.02
C ILE A 274 18.63 -29.78 29.55
N GLU A 275 18.11 -30.73 28.75
CA GLU A 275 16.99 -31.60 29.22
C GLU A 275 17.42 -32.57 30.31
N LYS A 276 18.64 -33.11 30.30
CA LYS A 276 19.20 -33.89 31.41
C LYS A 276 19.25 -33.07 32.69
N ALA A 277 19.66 -31.81 32.62
CA ALA A 277 19.66 -30.95 33.82
C ALA A 277 18.25 -30.71 34.38
N ARG A 278 17.24 -30.69 33.46
CA ARG A 278 15.83 -30.51 33.82
C ARG A 278 15.19 -31.75 34.44
N PHE A 279 15.42 -32.91 33.82
CA PHE A 279 14.75 -34.16 34.21
C PHE A 279 15.57 -35.01 35.23
N GLY A 280 16.84 -34.65 35.41
CA GLY A 280 17.70 -35.36 36.38
C GLY A 280 17.87 -36.84 36.03
N GLU A 281 17.70 -37.72 37.04
CA GLU A 281 17.86 -39.16 36.89
C GLU A 281 16.81 -39.84 35.98
N LEU A 282 15.73 -39.14 35.64
CA LEU A 282 14.69 -39.65 34.75
C LEU A 282 15.15 -39.73 33.28
N LEU A 283 16.21 -39.01 32.92
CA LEU A 283 16.72 -38.98 31.55
C LEU A 283 18.15 -39.47 31.48
N THR A 284 18.35 -40.69 31.02
CA THR A 284 19.65 -41.25 30.71
C THR A 284 19.81 -41.35 29.19
N VAL A 285 20.89 -40.77 28.66
CA VAL A 285 21.18 -40.77 27.22
C VAL A 285 22.58 -41.33 27.00
N SER A 286 22.71 -42.33 26.13
CA SER A 286 23.98 -42.86 25.63
C SER A 286 24.12 -42.51 24.12
N TYR A 287 25.34 -42.25 23.70
CA TYR A 287 25.66 -41.94 22.32
C TYR A 287 26.51 -43.08 21.73
N ASP A 288 26.04 -43.65 20.62
CA ASP A 288 26.80 -44.58 19.77
C ASP A 288 26.82 -44.00 18.36
N ILE A 289 27.90 -43.34 17.99
CA ILE A 289 28.00 -42.51 16.80
C ILE A 289 29.26 -42.88 16.06
N GLU A 290 29.10 -43.36 14.83
CA GLU A 290 30.22 -43.54 13.90
C GLU A 290 30.64 -42.19 13.32
N ASP A 291 31.95 -41.99 13.10
CA ASP A 291 32.48 -40.79 12.45
C ASP A 291 32.21 -40.86 10.94
N VAL A 292 31.23 -40.11 10.50
CA VAL A 292 30.81 -40.03 9.07
C VAL A 292 30.83 -38.61 8.58
N ASN A 293 31.39 -38.41 7.39
CA ASN A 293 31.44 -37.09 6.75
C ASN A 293 30.38 -37.00 5.66
N ILE A 294 29.13 -36.71 6.06
CA ILE A 294 28.00 -36.52 5.15
C ILE A 294 27.33 -35.20 5.43
N LYS A 295 26.70 -34.62 4.39
CA LYS A 295 25.86 -33.45 4.53
C LYS A 295 24.38 -33.85 4.55
N ILE A 296 23.66 -33.35 5.53
CA ILE A 296 22.21 -33.57 5.69
C ILE A 296 21.49 -32.22 5.73
N PRO A 297 20.18 -32.15 5.42
CA PRO A 297 19.39 -30.98 5.75
C PRO A 297 19.43 -30.71 7.26
N SER A 298 19.49 -29.46 7.65
CA SER A 298 19.44 -29.05 9.07
C SER A 298 18.12 -29.45 9.73
N LEU A 299 18.14 -29.62 11.03
CA LEU A 299 16.97 -29.89 11.89
C LEU A 299 16.22 -31.20 11.52
N ILE A 300 16.93 -32.25 11.15
CA ILE A 300 16.35 -33.58 10.92
C ILE A 300 16.44 -34.44 12.18
N ILE A 301 17.58 -34.49 12.85
CA ILE A 301 17.81 -35.36 14.02
C ILE A 301 17.18 -34.75 15.25
N GLN A 302 17.31 -33.45 15.45
CA GLN A 302 16.80 -32.75 16.63
C GLN A 302 15.32 -33.01 16.90
N PRO A 303 14.37 -32.86 15.95
CA PRO A 303 12.95 -33.11 16.22
C PRO A 303 12.63 -34.55 16.61
N LEU A 304 13.42 -35.50 16.11
CA LEU A 304 13.28 -36.92 16.50
C LEU A 304 13.66 -37.12 17.96
N VAL A 305 14.77 -36.51 18.38
CA VAL A 305 15.25 -36.60 19.79
C VAL A 305 14.31 -35.81 20.71
N GLU A 306 13.84 -34.63 20.31
CA GLU A 306 12.84 -33.87 21.08
C GLU A 306 11.58 -34.69 21.32
N ASN A 307 11.02 -35.29 20.26
CA ASN A 307 9.83 -36.15 20.37
C ASN A 307 10.09 -37.38 21.28
N ALA A 308 11.26 -38.01 21.15
CA ALA A 308 11.61 -39.19 22.00
C ALA A 308 11.69 -38.81 23.48
N ILE A 309 12.25 -37.67 23.82
CA ILE A 309 12.34 -37.19 25.22
C ILE A 309 10.96 -36.80 25.74
N ILE A 310 10.19 -36.02 24.98
CA ILE A 310 8.85 -35.53 25.39
C ILE A 310 7.90 -36.73 25.63
N HIS A 311 7.83 -37.66 24.69
CA HIS A 311 6.90 -38.79 24.78
C HIS A 311 7.44 -40.00 25.56
N GLY A 312 8.74 -40.05 25.86
CA GLY A 312 9.34 -41.12 26.64
C GLY A 312 9.36 -40.85 28.15
N ILE A 313 9.24 -39.58 28.57
CA ILE A 313 9.29 -39.21 30.03
C ILE A 313 7.89 -38.81 30.55
N LEU A 314 6.99 -38.38 29.68
CA LEU A 314 5.59 -38.03 29.99
C LEU A 314 4.66 -39.21 29.71
#